data_aaa36c84b8af4c0371547051be089c01
#
_entry.id   aaa36c84b8af4c0371547051be089c01
#
_cell.length_a   1.000
_cell.length_b   1.000
_cell.length_c   1.000
_cell.angle_alpha   90.00
_cell.angle_beta   90.00
_cell.angle_gamma   90.00
#
_symmetry.space_group_name_H-M   'P 1'
#
loop_
_entity.id
_entity.type
_entity.pdbx_description
1 polymer ?
#
loop_
_entity_poly.entity_id
_entity_poly.type
_entity_poly.pdbx_seq_one_letter_code
_entity_poly.pdbx_strand_id
1 'polypeptide(L)'
;MFDVRHSVSLLFNANKVYDRQVIAGIGDYLQASKVNWDIYLEEDFLCRLQHIEEWSGDGIIADFDDATIREALQGIDKPIIGVGGSFQDPNAYPSVPYVATDNFKLVEQAYKHLKNKALERFAFYGIPHDDSHCWARERKQSFFQLTEADGYQCHYFEGIPTTPDTWQYAMNRLSDWLQRLPKPIGILACTDSRARHILQACDQTNIAVPDMVSVIGIDNDEIARHLSRISLSSVSQGCVEMGYRAAKLLHNRLNNDSEKLPRILVPPTGVIERQSTDYQSLRDPFVIQAMQFIRQNATLGIKVEQVTDYVGMSRSNLEPRFVAERGHTVHVEIHNEKLRRACRLLQTTQTSTKEIAQLSGYPSIQYMYAVFKKHFNQTPKQYREEHGQ
;
A
#
# COMPACT_ATOMS: atom_id res chain seq x y z
N MET A 1 -45.08 -0.05 1.88
CA MET A 1 -44.60 -1.23 2.62
C MET A 1 -43.47 -0.71 3.47
N PHE A 2 -43.58 -0.74 4.81
CA PHE A 2 -42.43 -0.38 5.67
C PHE A 2 -41.38 -1.48 5.45
N ASP A 3 -40.19 -1.09 5.04
CA ASP A 3 -39.07 -2.00 4.90
C ASP A 3 -38.81 -2.65 6.27
N VAL A 4 -38.68 -3.98 6.30
CA VAL A 4 -38.44 -4.71 7.56
C VAL A 4 -37.08 -4.27 8.07
N ARG A 5 -37.03 -3.87 9.36
CA ARG A 5 -35.78 -3.51 10.01
C ARG A 5 -35.00 -4.76 10.35
N HIS A 6 -33.76 -4.88 9.87
CA HIS A 6 -32.88 -6.00 10.14
C HIS A 6 -31.69 -5.59 11.01
N SER A 7 -31.32 -6.43 11.95
CA SER A 7 -30.11 -6.26 12.78
C SER A 7 -28.95 -7.05 12.18
N VAL A 8 -27.87 -6.36 11.79
CA VAL A 8 -26.72 -6.97 11.10
C VAL A 8 -25.44 -6.72 11.89
N SER A 9 -24.69 -7.81 12.15
CA SER A 9 -23.38 -7.74 12.80
C SER A 9 -22.27 -7.67 11.74
N LEU A 10 -21.28 -6.78 11.99
CA LEU A 10 -20.06 -6.64 11.19
C LEU A 10 -18.87 -7.11 12.01
N LEU A 11 -18.27 -8.25 11.64
CA LEU A 11 -17.14 -8.85 12.34
C LEU A 11 -15.84 -8.51 11.59
N PHE A 12 -15.31 -7.30 11.82
CA PHE A 12 -14.11 -6.76 11.19
C PHE A 12 -13.20 -6.09 12.24
N ASN A 13 -11.92 -6.03 11.94
CA ASN A 13 -10.95 -5.30 12.74
C ASN A 13 -10.73 -3.89 12.20
N ALA A 14 -11.37 -2.89 12.79
CA ALA A 14 -11.25 -1.50 12.38
C ALA A 14 -9.80 -0.93 12.45
N ASN A 15 -8.85 -1.64 13.04
CA ASN A 15 -7.43 -1.28 13.00
C ASN A 15 -6.74 -1.69 11.69
N LYS A 16 -7.31 -2.62 10.89
CA LYS A 16 -6.81 -2.98 9.57
C LYS A 16 -7.37 -2.03 8.51
N VAL A 17 -6.50 -1.52 7.61
CA VAL A 17 -6.94 -0.66 6.50
C VAL A 17 -7.93 -1.38 5.57
N TYR A 18 -7.66 -2.66 5.30
CA TYR A 18 -8.52 -3.53 4.50
C TYR A 18 -9.96 -3.55 5.05
N ASP A 19 -10.11 -3.85 6.34
CA ASP A 19 -11.42 -3.97 7.00
C ASP A 19 -12.16 -2.64 7.01
N ARG A 20 -11.46 -1.51 7.28
CA ARG A 20 -12.07 -0.17 7.21
C ARG A 20 -12.65 0.16 5.84
N GLN A 21 -11.93 -0.20 4.77
CA GLN A 21 -12.39 0.02 3.40
C GLN A 21 -13.59 -0.87 3.06
N VAL A 22 -13.62 -2.12 3.54
CA VAL A 22 -14.78 -3.01 3.40
C VAL A 22 -15.99 -2.43 4.13
N ILE A 23 -15.81 -1.99 5.39
CA ILE A 23 -16.88 -1.34 6.17
C ILE A 23 -17.40 -0.08 5.45
N ALA A 24 -16.50 0.73 4.87
CA ALA A 24 -16.91 1.91 4.10
C ALA A 24 -17.80 1.51 2.91
N GLY A 25 -17.44 0.47 2.17
CA GLY A 25 -18.25 -0.05 1.07
C GLY A 25 -19.62 -0.59 1.49
N ILE A 26 -19.69 -1.21 2.69
CA ILE A 26 -20.99 -1.59 3.29
C ILE A 26 -21.82 -0.32 3.53
N GLY A 27 -21.22 0.72 4.11
CA GLY A 27 -21.86 2.00 4.34
C GLY A 27 -22.38 2.66 3.05
N ASP A 28 -21.59 2.62 1.98
CA ASP A 28 -22.00 3.13 0.66
C ASP A 28 -23.24 2.39 0.14
N TYR A 29 -23.31 1.08 0.33
CA TYR A 29 -24.49 0.30 -0.05
C TYR A 29 -25.74 0.71 0.77
N LEU A 30 -25.58 0.87 2.09
CA LEU A 30 -26.69 1.29 2.97
C LEU A 30 -27.27 2.64 2.54
N GLN A 31 -26.41 3.59 2.22
CA GLN A 31 -26.83 4.92 1.76
C GLN A 31 -27.51 4.88 0.38
N ALA A 32 -26.95 4.11 -0.56
CA ALA A 32 -27.47 4.01 -1.92
C ALA A 32 -28.80 3.27 -1.99
N SER A 33 -28.95 2.18 -1.24
CA SER A 33 -30.13 1.31 -1.29
C SER A 33 -31.24 1.71 -0.31
N LYS A 34 -30.95 2.61 0.65
CA LYS A 34 -31.86 3.04 1.72
C LYS A 34 -32.46 1.88 2.52
N VAL A 35 -31.70 0.79 2.67
CA VAL A 35 -32.11 -0.34 3.51
C VAL A 35 -32.19 0.08 4.98
N ASN A 36 -33.10 -0.51 5.72
CA ASN A 36 -33.31 -0.21 7.13
C ASN A 36 -32.61 -1.25 8.01
N TRP A 37 -31.28 -1.10 8.15
CA TRP A 37 -30.45 -1.98 8.97
C TRP A 37 -29.98 -1.31 10.25
N ASP A 38 -30.07 -2.03 11.38
CA ASP A 38 -29.34 -1.74 12.61
C ASP A 38 -27.99 -2.43 12.53
N ILE A 39 -26.92 -1.66 12.54
CA ILE A 39 -25.56 -2.19 12.44
C ILE A 39 -24.97 -2.33 13.84
N TYR A 40 -24.57 -3.57 14.18
CA TYR A 40 -23.71 -3.86 15.30
C TYR A 40 -22.26 -4.01 14.82
N LEU A 41 -21.39 -3.14 15.31
CA LEU A 41 -19.94 -3.17 15.10
C LEU A 41 -19.29 -2.97 16.45
N GLU A 42 -18.58 -4.00 16.96
CA GLU A 42 -17.90 -3.95 18.24
C GLU A 42 -16.69 -2.98 18.17
N GLU A 43 -16.64 -2.05 19.12
CA GLU A 43 -15.54 -1.07 19.21
C GLU A 43 -14.25 -1.73 19.74
N ASP A 44 -14.36 -2.64 20.73
CA ASP A 44 -13.24 -3.44 21.22
C ASP A 44 -13.09 -4.71 20.39
N PHE A 45 -12.12 -4.68 19.49
CA PHE A 45 -11.82 -5.82 18.63
C PHE A 45 -11.58 -7.13 19.39
N LEU A 46 -11.03 -7.10 20.61
CA LEU A 46 -10.79 -8.30 21.42
C LEU A 46 -12.10 -8.93 21.91
N CYS A 47 -13.15 -8.13 22.05
CA CYS A 47 -14.46 -8.59 22.52
C CYS A 47 -15.41 -8.99 21.39
N ARG A 48 -15.05 -8.77 20.12
CA ARG A 48 -15.94 -8.92 18.95
C ARG A 48 -16.58 -10.31 18.77
N LEU A 49 -15.97 -11.33 19.34
CA LEU A 49 -16.46 -12.71 19.25
C LEU A 49 -17.08 -13.22 20.56
N GLN A 50 -17.09 -12.40 21.64
CA GLN A 50 -17.69 -12.80 22.90
C GLN A 50 -19.20 -12.96 22.69
N HIS A 51 -19.70 -14.15 23.05
CA HIS A 51 -21.13 -14.50 22.94
C HIS A 51 -21.72 -14.34 21.53
N ILE A 52 -20.89 -14.46 20.47
CA ILE A 52 -21.40 -14.36 19.08
C ILE A 52 -22.41 -15.47 18.75
N GLU A 53 -22.33 -16.62 19.42
CA GLU A 53 -23.28 -17.72 19.36
C GLU A 53 -24.68 -17.33 19.84
N GLU A 54 -24.77 -16.33 20.73
CA GLU A 54 -26.03 -15.78 21.25
C GLU A 54 -26.59 -14.64 20.39
N TRP A 55 -25.93 -14.33 19.26
CA TRP A 55 -26.36 -13.24 18.39
C TRP A 55 -27.81 -13.41 17.93
N SER A 56 -28.70 -12.53 18.38
CA SER A 56 -30.13 -12.56 18.11
C SER A 56 -30.55 -11.83 16.84
N GLY A 57 -29.62 -11.15 16.16
CA GLY A 57 -29.91 -10.42 14.91
C GLY A 57 -30.14 -11.32 13.69
N ASP A 58 -30.31 -10.67 12.53
CA ASP A 58 -30.79 -11.31 11.30
C ASP A 58 -29.68 -11.79 10.37
N GLY A 59 -28.49 -11.18 10.44
CA GLY A 59 -27.40 -11.54 9.54
C GLY A 59 -26.02 -11.07 9.98
N ILE A 60 -24.98 -11.61 9.32
CA ILE A 60 -23.58 -11.34 9.64
C ILE A 60 -22.76 -11.10 8.35
N ILE A 61 -21.89 -10.09 8.35
CA ILE A 61 -20.83 -9.93 7.35
C ILE A 61 -19.49 -9.97 8.08
N ALA A 62 -18.55 -10.82 7.65
CA ALA A 62 -17.37 -11.11 8.45
C ALA A 62 -16.09 -11.24 7.63
N ASP A 63 -14.92 -10.84 8.22
CA ASP A 63 -13.58 -11.09 7.72
C ASP A 63 -13.22 -12.57 7.88
N PHE A 64 -13.27 -13.32 6.78
CA PHE A 64 -12.95 -14.75 6.74
C PHE A 64 -11.46 -15.02 6.55
N ASP A 65 -10.62 -14.01 6.43
CA ASP A 65 -9.17 -14.15 6.54
C ASP A 65 -8.74 -14.36 8.01
N ASP A 66 -9.58 -14.01 8.98
CA ASP A 66 -9.39 -14.32 10.39
C ASP A 66 -9.94 -15.73 10.71
N ALA A 67 -9.04 -16.67 11.05
CA ALA A 67 -9.41 -18.04 11.38
C ALA A 67 -10.32 -18.12 12.61
N THR A 68 -10.11 -17.24 13.60
CA THR A 68 -10.91 -17.23 14.83
C THR A 68 -12.37 -16.83 14.56
N ILE A 69 -12.58 -15.91 13.61
CA ILE A 69 -13.95 -15.56 13.16
C ILE A 69 -14.59 -16.74 12.44
N ARG A 70 -13.86 -17.42 11.55
CA ARG A 70 -14.39 -18.58 10.83
C ARG A 70 -14.81 -19.70 11.80
N GLU A 71 -13.98 -19.96 12.80
CA GLU A 71 -14.28 -20.98 13.83
C GLU A 71 -15.48 -20.59 14.68
N ALA A 72 -15.56 -19.35 15.14
CA ALA A 72 -16.66 -18.85 15.95
C ALA A 72 -18.01 -18.85 15.21
N LEU A 73 -18.00 -18.72 13.88
CA LEU A 73 -19.21 -18.70 13.07
C LEU A 73 -19.68 -20.10 12.64
N GLN A 74 -18.94 -21.17 12.98
CA GLN A 74 -19.35 -22.54 12.68
C GLN A 74 -20.61 -22.91 13.45
N GLY A 75 -21.64 -23.38 12.73
CA GLY A 75 -22.89 -23.83 13.32
C GLY A 75 -23.90 -22.72 13.66
N ILE A 76 -23.59 -21.47 13.37
CA ILE A 76 -24.56 -20.38 13.51
C ILE A 76 -25.59 -20.47 12.38
N ASP A 77 -26.87 -20.65 12.77
CA ASP A 77 -28.00 -20.73 11.84
C ASP A 77 -28.54 -19.32 11.50
N LYS A 78 -27.72 -18.54 10.82
CA LYS A 78 -28.04 -17.19 10.34
C LYS A 78 -27.42 -16.98 8.94
N PRO A 79 -27.98 -16.10 8.11
CA PRO A 79 -27.33 -15.64 6.89
C PRO A 79 -25.96 -15.01 7.18
N ILE A 80 -24.90 -15.64 6.67
CA ILE A 80 -23.52 -15.14 6.80
C ILE A 80 -22.98 -14.87 5.41
N ILE A 81 -22.29 -13.73 5.26
CA ILE A 81 -21.49 -13.40 4.07
C ILE A 81 -20.02 -13.31 4.50
N GLY A 82 -19.18 -14.15 3.88
CA GLY A 82 -17.74 -14.12 4.08
C GLY A 82 -17.08 -13.08 3.15
N VAL A 83 -16.10 -12.37 3.68
CA VAL A 83 -15.24 -11.45 2.93
C VAL A 83 -13.79 -11.82 3.23
N GLY A 84 -12.92 -11.80 2.22
CA GLY A 84 -11.51 -12.13 2.44
C GLY A 84 -10.72 -12.29 1.14
N GLY A 85 -9.56 -12.94 1.20
CA GLY A 85 -8.74 -13.28 0.04
C GLY A 85 -9.35 -14.38 -0.81
N SER A 86 -8.90 -14.47 -2.06
CA SER A 86 -9.24 -15.59 -2.94
C SER A 86 -8.53 -16.87 -2.51
N PHE A 87 -9.01 -18.00 -3.02
CA PHE A 87 -8.38 -19.30 -2.90
C PHE A 87 -8.13 -19.88 -4.28
N GLN A 88 -6.93 -20.40 -4.53
CA GLN A 88 -6.61 -21.06 -5.80
C GLN A 88 -7.45 -22.33 -6.01
N ASP A 89 -7.63 -23.11 -4.93
CA ASP A 89 -8.53 -24.26 -4.95
C ASP A 89 -9.99 -23.82 -4.73
N PRO A 90 -10.88 -24.01 -5.69
CA PRO A 90 -12.31 -23.71 -5.52
C PRO A 90 -12.96 -24.43 -4.34
N ASN A 91 -12.42 -25.58 -3.90
CA ASN A 91 -12.96 -26.34 -2.78
C ASN A 91 -12.52 -25.81 -1.41
N ALA A 92 -11.51 -24.94 -1.39
CA ALA A 92 -11.01 -24.32 -0.15
C ALA A 92 -11.91 -23.16 0.35
N TYR A 93 -12.86 -22.70 -0.49
CA TYR A 93 -13.76 -21.64 -0.08
C TYR A 93 -14.71 -22.09 1.04
N PRO A 94 -15.03 -21.21 1.99
CA PRO A 94 -16.04 -21.47 3.02
C PRO A 94 -17.41 -21.79 2.40
N SER A 95 -18.24 -22.56 3.12
CA SER A 95 -19.60 -22.94 2.71
C SER A 95 -20.62 -21.80 2.93
N VAL A 96 -20.23 -20.56 2.65
CA VAL A 96 -21.06 -19.35 2.73
C VAL A 96 -20.91 -18.56 1.41
N PRO A 97 -21.86 -17.68 1.07
CA PRO A 97 -21.62 -16.68 0.01
C PRO A 97 -20.37 -15.87 0.33
N TYR A 98 -19.53 -15.67 -0.68
CA TYR A 98 -18.19 -15.15 -0.44
C TYR A 98 -17.79 -14.06 -1.42
N VAL A 99 -17.24 -12.95 -0.91
CA VAL A 99 -16.67 -11.89 -1.73
C VAL A 99 -15.17 -11.86 -1.50
N ALA A 100 -14.40 -12.12 -2.54
CA ALA A 100 -12.97 -12.31 -2.45
C ALA A 100 -12.18 -11.23 -3.18
N THR A 101 -11.05 -10.81 -2.60
CA THR A 101 -10.00 -10.09 -3.33
C THR A 101 -9.34 -11.03 -4.35
N ASP A 102 -9.17 -10.58 -5.59
CA ASP A 102 -8.40 -11.30 -6.61
C ASP A 102 -6.90 -11.09 -6.38
N ASN A 103 -6.30 -11.93 -5.51
CA ASN A 103 -4.89 -11.83 -5.16
C ASN A 103 -3.94 -12.02 -6.34
N PHE A 104 -4.32 -12.87 -7.32
CA PHE A 104 -3.51 -13.05 -8.52
C PHE A 104 -3.41 -11.73 -9.31
N LYS A 105 -4.54 -11.06 -9.55
CA LYS A 105 -4.54 -9.78 -10.25
C LYS A 105 -3.87 -8.65 -9.49
N LEU A 106 -3.96 -8.65 -8.14
CA LEU A 106 -3.20 -7.72 -7.31
C LEU A 106 -1.70 -7.83 -7.58
N VAL A 107 -1.19 -9.06 -7.50
CA VAL A 107 0.22 -9.37 -7.71
C VAL A 107 0.64 -9.14 -9.16
N GLU A 108 -0.22 -9.49 -10.13
CA GLU A 108 0.02 -9.24 -11.55
C GLU A 108 0.21 -7.74 -11.84
N GLN A 109 -0.62 -6.87 -11.24
CA GLN A 109 -0.47 -5.42 -11.42
C GLN A 109 0.83 -4.90 -10.80
N ALA A 110 1.20 -5.36 -9.60
CA ALA A 110 2.46 -5.00 -8.97
C ALA A 110 3.67 -5.45 -9.80
N TYR A 111 3.66 -6.69 -10.28
CA TYR A 111 4.72 -7.25 -11.11
C TYR A 111 4.86 -6.50 -12.44
N LYS A 112 3.74 -6.29 -13.16
CA LYS A 112 3.73 -5.52 -14.41
C LYS A 112 4.26 -4.09 -14.20
N HIS A 113 3.89 -3.46 -13.09
CA HIS A 113 4.41 -2.13 -12.75
C HIS A 113 5.94 -2.14 -12.60
N LEU A 114 6.50 -3.07 -11.82
CA LEU A 114 7.96 -3.19 -11.66
C LEU A 114 8.66 -3.53 -12.98
N LYS A 115 8.09 -4.44 -13.78
CA LYS A 115 8.63 -4.82 -15.09
C LYS A 115 8.63 -3.65 -16.08
N ASN A 116 7.58 -2.83 -16.09
CA ASN A 116 7.48 -1.64 -16.93
C ASN A 116 8.52 -0.55 -16.57
N LYS A 117 9.12 -0.64 -15.37
CA LYS A 117 10.27 0.18 -14.98
C LYS A 117 11.61 -0.38 -15.49
N ALA A 118 11.60 -1.36 -16.40
CA ALA A 118 12.77 -2.05 -16.91
C ALA A 118 13.63 -2.76 -15.84
N LEU A 119 13.00 -3.23 -14.77
CA LEU A 119 13.64 -4.07 -13.77
C LEU A 119 13.65 -5.54 -14.27
N GLU A 120 14.78 -6.21 -14.09
CA GLU A 120 15.02 -7.60 -14.52
C GLU A 120 15.31 -8.53 -13.34
N ARG A 121 15.31 -8.00 -12.13
CA ARG A 121 15.53 -8.78 -10.89
C ARG A 121 14.38 -8.49 -9.95
N PHE A 122 13.88 -9.54 -9.33
CA PHE A 122 12.67 -9.45 -8.52
C PHE A 122 12.84 -10.19 -7.20
N ALA A 123 12.16 -9.64 -6.17
CA ALA A 123 12.09 -10.30 -4.88
C ALA A 123 10.70 -10.12 -4.27
N PHE A 124 10.33 -11.05 -3.40
CA PHE A 124 9.10 -11.00 -2.62
C PHE A 124 9.42 -10.99 -1.12
N TYR A 125 8.83 -10.04 -0.41
CA TYR A 125 8.89 -9.98 1.04
C TYR A 125 7.53 -10.34 1.64
N GLY A 126 7.45 -11.51 2.26
CA GLY A 126 6.24 -12.07 2.85
C GLY A 126 6.05 -11.74 4.32
N ILE A 127 5.15 -12.50 4.93
CA ILE A 127 4.95 -12.60 6.38
C ILE A 127 5.35 -14.01 6.82
N PRO A 128 5.63 -14.23 8.11
CA PRO A 128 5.87 -15.57 8.65
C PRO A 128 4.75 -16.52 8.24
N HIS A 129 5.14 -17.75 7.92
CA HIS A 129 4.17 -18.77 7.53
C HIS A 129 3.21 -19.03 8.68
N ASP A 130 1.93 -18.88 8.37
CA ASP A 130 0.82 -19.15 9.26
C ASP A 130 -0.33 -19.64 8.38
N ASP A 131 -0.97 -20.73 8.78
CA ASP A 131 -2.09 -21.31 8.05
C ASP A 131 -3.31 -20.38 8.00
N SER A 132 -3.38 -19.39 8.89
CA SER A 132 -4.44 -18.39 8.92
C SER A 132 -4.33 -17.36 7.78
N HIS A 133 -3.14 -17.12 7.23
CA HIS A 133 -2.90 -16.10 6.21
C HIS A 133 -2.82 -16.69 4.79
N CYS A 134 -3.89 -17.38 4.35
CA CYS A 134 -3.95 -17.99 3.01
C CYS A 134 -3.68 -16.98 1.89
N TRP A 135 -4.16 -15.74 2.02
CA TRP A 135 -3.94 -14.66 1.07
C TRP A 135 -2.45 -14.32 0.86
N ALA A 136 -1.63 -14.37 1.91
CA ALA A 136 -0.20 -14.09 1.81
C ALA A 136 0.53 -15.19 1.02
N ARG A 137 0.14 -16.45 1.23
CA ARG A 137 0.65 -17.59 0.47
C ARG A 137 0.28 -17.48 -1.00
N GLU A 138 -0.95 -17.14 -1.31
CA GLU A 138 -1.42 -16.96 -2.68
C GLU A 138 -0.68 -15.81 -3.38
N ARG A 139 -0.49 -14.67 -2.73
CA ARG A 139 0.31 -13.54 -3.26
C ARG A 139 1.75 -13.97 -3.58
N LYS A 140 2.39 -14.72 -2.67
CA LYS A 140 3.72 -15.28 -2.91
C LYS A 140 3.74 -16.19 -4.13
N GLN A 141 2.86 -17.19 -4.19
CA GLN A 141 2.80 -18.16 -5.28
C GLN A 141 2.56 -17.47 -6.62
N SER A 142 1.63 -16.50 -6.67
CA SER A 142 1.33 -15.72 -7.86
C SER A 142 2.55 -14.92 -8.35
N PHE A 143 3.34 -14.32 -7.43
CA PHE A 143 4.52 -13.56 -7.81
C PHE A 143 5.62 -14.45 -8.38
N PHE A 144 5.84 -15.62 -7.77
CA PHE A 144 6.79 -16.60 -8.29
C PHE A 144 6.37 -17.13 -9.66
N GLN A 145 5.09 -17.48 -9.83
CA GLN A 145 4.55 -17.95 -11.10
C GLN A 145 4.76 -16.91 -12.21
N LEU A 146 4.48 -15.64 -11.95
CA LEU A 146 4.62 -14.57 -12.93
C LEU A 146 6.08 -14.29 -13.30
N THR A 147 6.98 -14.26 -12.31
CA THR A 147 8.41 -14.05 -12.56
C THR A 147 9.03 -15.21 -13.31
N GLU A 148 8.70 -16.44 -12.95
CA GLU A 148 9.18 -17.67 -13.59
C GLU A 148 8.68 -17.78 -15.05
N ALA A 149 7.43 -17.44 -15.30
CA ALA A 149 6.85 -17.43 -16.64
C ALA A 149 7.59 -16.50 -17.61
N ASP A 150 8.17 -15.41 -17.09
CA ASP A 150 9.01 -14.47 -17.86
C ASP A 150 10.51 -14.83 -17.83
N GLY A 151 10.91 -15.95 -17.19
CA GLY A 151 12.29 -16.44 -17.10
C GLY A 151 13.15 -15.74 -16.05
N TYR A 152 12.56 -15.01 -15.12
CA TYR A 152 13.28 -14.33 -14.02
C TYR A 152 13.32 -15.19 -12.76
N GLN A 153 14.48 -15.18 -12.08
CA GLN A 153 14.62 -15.75 -10.74
C GLN A 153 14.07 -14.77 -9.70
N CYS A 154 13.17 -15.25 -8.84
CA CYS A 154 12.64 -14.48 -7.72
C CYS A 154 13.36 -14.80 -6.40
N HIS A 155 13.88 -13.77 -5.73
CA HIS A 155 14.39 -13.90 -4.37
C HIS A 155 13.22 -13.80 -3.35
N TYR A 156 13.40 -14.44 -2.20
CA TYR A 156 12.35 -14.48 -1.18
C TYR A 156 12.89 -14.24 0.22
N PHE A 157 12.15 -13.43 0.98
CA PHE A 157 12.31 -13.31 2.42
C PHE A 157 10.96 -13.51 3.10
N GLU A 158 10.86 -14.53 3.93
CA GLU A 158 9.60 -14.89 4.58
C GLU A 158 9.15 -13.84 5.59
N GLY A 159 10.10 -13.12 6.17
CA GLY A 159 9.84 -12.21 7.25
C GLY A 159 9.90 -12.91 8.62
N ILE A 160 9.82 -12.08 9.65
CA ILE A 160 9.87 -12.51 11.05
C ILE A 160 8.70 -11.82 11.76
N PRO A 161 8.08 -12.44 12.77
CA PRO A 161 7.08 -11.78 13.60
C PRO A 161 7.63 -10.48 14.18
N THR A 162 6.87 -9.40 14.11
CA THR A 162 7.30 -8.07 14.54
C THR A 162 6.60 -7.69 15.84
N THR A 163 7.13 -8.19 16.93
CA THR A 163 6.74 -7.84 18.30
C THR A 163 7.80 -6.90 18.90
N PRO A 164 7.55 -6.18 19.99
CA PRO A 164 8.54 -5.28 20.58
C PRO A 164 9.89 -5.95 20.90
N ASP A 165 9.88 -7.21 21.32
CA ASP A 165 11.07 -7.99 21.64
C ASP A 165 11.81 -8.54 20.41
N THR A 166 11.11 -8.81 19.31
CA THR A 166 11.71 -9.33 18.06
C THR A 166 12.07 -8.24 17.05
N TRP A 167 11.59 -7.01 17.24
CA TRP A 167 11.69 -5.92 16.28
C TRP A 167 13.11 -5.69 15.76
N GLN A 168 14.08 -5.51 16.68
CA GLN A 168 15.46 -5.20 16.28
C GLN A 168 16.09 -6.38 15.50
N TYR A 169 15.84 -7.60 15.96
CA TYR A 169 16.31 -8.80 15.27
C TYR A 169 15.70 -8.92 13.86
N ALA A 170 14.40 -8.70 13.74
CA ALA A 170 13.70 -8.77 12.46
C ALA A 170 14.25 -7.72 11.48
N MET A 171 14.50 -6.48 11.94
CA MET A 171 15.06 -5.42 11.12
C MET A 171 16.50 -5.69 10.70
N ASN A 172 17.33 -6.24 11.58
CA ASN A 172 18.71 -6.64 11.25
C ASN A 172 18.73 -7.74 10.18
N ARG A 173 17.87 -8.76 10.30
CA ARG A 173 17.76 -9.85 9.31
C ARG A 173 17.27 -9.34 7.96
N LEU A 174 16.32 -8.43 7.95
CA LEU A 174 15.84 -7.78 6.73
C LEU A 174 16.96 -6.96 6.07
N SER A 175 17.70 -6.18 6.85
CA SER A 175 18.84 -5.38 6.38
C SER A 175 19.93 -6.24 5.77
N ASP A 176 20.32 -7.35 6.41
CA ASP A 176 21.29 -8.31 5.90
C ASP A 176 20.84 -8.94 4.56
N TRP A 177 19.55 -9.28 4.46
CA TRP A 177 18.99 -9.82 3.23
C TRP A 177 19.02 -8.78 2.11
N LEU A 178 18.59 -7.55 2.36
CA LEU A 178 18.60 -6.45 1.38
C LEU A 178 20.02 -6.13 0.88
N GLN A 179 21.02 -6.17 1.74
CA GLN A 179 22.41 -5.94 1.34
C GLN A 179 22.94 -7.02 0.37
N ARG A 180 22.54 -8.27 0.55
CA ARG A 180 22.99 -9.44 -0.27
C ARG A 180 22.28 -9.54 -1.60
N LEU A 181 21.11 -8.91 -1.77
CA LEU A 181 20.37 -8.96 -3.03
C LEU A 181 21.16 -8.32 -4.18
N PRO A 182 21.12 -8.92 -5.39
CA PRO A 182 21.63 -8.26 -6.58
C PRO A 182 20.83 -7.00 -6.88
N LYS A 183 21.48 -5.94 -7.33
CA LYS A 183 20.86 -4.64 -7.59
C LYS A 183 21.13 -4.18 -9.03
N PRO A 184 20.26 -3.38 -9.67
CA PRO A 184 18.96 -2.93 -9.18
C PRO A 184 17.95 -4.10 -9.09
N ILE A 185 16.95 -3.98 -8.16
CA ILE A 185 15.95 -5.02 -7.93
C ILE A 185 14.58 -4.41 -7.59
N GLY A 186 13.50 -5.01 -8.10
CA GLY A 186 12.14 -4.70 -7.73
C GLY A 186 11.62 -5.64 -6.64
N ILE A 187 11.11 -5.10 -5.55
CA ILE A 187 10.57 -5.88 -4.43
C ILE A 187 9.08 -5.62 -4.29
N LEU A 188 8.29 -6.70 -4.37
CA LEU A 188 6.91 -6.69 -3.92
C LEU A 188 6.87 -7.12 -2.45
N ALA A 189 6.40 -6.25 -1.59
CA ALA A 189 6.03 -6.61 -0.23
C ALA A 189 4.56 -7.04 -0.17
N CYS A 190 4.25 -8.09 0.59
CA CYS A 190 2.90 -8.64 0.65
C CYS A 190 1.84 -7.66 1.22
N THR A 191 2.28 -6.62 1.97
CA THR A 191 1.46 -5.50 2.48
C THR A 191 2.27 -4.21 2.51
N ASP A 192 1.60 -3.07 2.61
CA ASP A 192 2.25 -1.77 2.78
C ASP A 192 3.02 -1.66 4.11
N SER A 193 2.55 -2.30 5.17
CA SER A 193 3.28 -2.37 6.43
C SER A 193 4.63 -3.06 6.25
N ARG A 194 4.70 -4.15 5.48
CA ARG A 194 5.96 -4.82 5.14
C ARG A 194 6.83 -3.99 4.20
N ALA A 195 6.22 -3.31 3.23
CA ALA A 195 6.95 -2.38 2.37
C ALA A 195 7.62 -1.25 3.16
N ARG A 196 6.94 -0.71 4.18
CA ARG A 196 7.52 0.29 5.10
C ARG A 196 8.75 -0.24 5.83
N HIS A 197 8.76 -1.53 6.25
CA HIS A 197 9.96 -2.13 6.87
C HIS A 197 11.14 -2.16 5.90
N ILE A 198 10.91 -2.47 4.61
CA ILE A 198 11.97 -2.41 3.58
C ILE A 198 12.51 -0.99 3.46
N LEU A 199 11.64 0.02 3.36
CA LEU A 199 12.06 1.41 3.24
C LEU A 199 12.89 1.86 4.44
N GLN A 200 12.50 1.45 5.66
CA GLN A 200 13.25 1.75 6.88
C GLN A 200 14.61 1.04 6.92
N ALA A 201 14.69 -0.23 6.52
CA ALA A 201 15.94 -0.97 6.45
C ALA A 201 16.88 -0.40 5.39
N CYS A 202 16.36 0.02 4.23
CA CYS A 202 17.14 0.70 3.19
C CYS A 202 17.70 2.04 3.70
N ASP A 203 16.92 2.83 4.43
CA ASP A 203 17.36 4.10 5.04
C ASP A 203 18.51 3.86 6.04
N GLN A 204 18.38 2.86 6.92
CA GLN A 204 19.41 2.49 7.90
C GLN A 204 20.71 1.99 7.27
N THR A 205 20.63 1.30 6.12
CA THR A 205 21.79 0.71 5.43
C THR A 205 22.28 1.52 4.25
N ASN A 206 21.76 2.73 4.06
CA ASN A 206 22.09 3.62 2.94
C ASN A 206 21.88 2.97 1.55
N ILE A 207 20.90 2.09 1.41
CA ILE A 207 20.50 1.53 0.11
C ILE A 207 19.56 2.52 -0.58
N ALA A 208 19.93 2.95 -1.78
CA ALA A 208 19.15 3.93 -2.55
C ALA A 208 17.80 3.35 -3.02
N VAL A 209 16.70 4.02 -2.65
CA VAL A 209 15.35 3.74 -3.13
C VAL A 209 14.91 4.94 -3.98
N PRO A 210 14.46 4.72 -5.21
CA PRO A 210 14.21 3.44 -5.91
C PRO A 210 15.40 2.90 -6.71
N ASP A 211 16.55 3.59 -6.77
CA ASP A 211 17.60 3.35 -7.77
C ASP A 211 18.32 1.99 -7.59
N MET A 212 18.49 1.52 -6.37
CA MET A 212 19.05 0.19 -6.08
C MET A 212 17.94 -0.81 -5.73
N VAL A 213 16.93 -0.37 -4.98
CA VAL A 213 15.80 -1.19 -4.56
C VAL A 213 14.51 -0.42 -4.81
N SER A 214 13.73 -0.84 -5.79
CA SER A 214 12.37 -0.35 -6.02
C SER A 214 11.38 -1.15 -5.20
N VAL A 215 10.49 -0.48 -4.47
CA VAL A 215 9.56 -1.14 -3.54
C VAL A 215 8.12 -0.81 -3.87
N ILE A 216 7.29 -1.85 -3.99
CA ILE A 216 5.85 -1.72 -4.10
C ILE A 216 5.17 -2.55 -3.02
N GLY A 217 4.12 -2.01 -2.40
CA GLY A 217 3.28 -2.70 -1.44
C GLY A 217 1.89 -3.01 -2.00
N ILE A 218 1.03 -3.47 -1.12
CA ILE A 218 -0.41 -3.69 -1.37
C ILE A 218 -1.15 -3.09 -0.17
N ASP A 219 -2.32 -2.50 -0.38
CA ASP A 219 -3.35 -1.95 0.51
C ASP A 219 -3.61 -0.46 0.30
N ASN A 220 -2.65 0.30 -0.23
CA ASN A 220 -2.67 1.77 -0.29
C ASN A 220 -2.94 2.40 1.10
N ASP A 221 -2.21 1.89 2.11
CA ASP A 221 -2.36 2.33 3.49
C ASP A 221 -1.75 3.73 3.72
N GLU A 222 -2.60 4.67 4.15
CA GLU A 222 -2.18 6.03 4.45
C GLU A 222 -1.19 6.09 5.63
N ILE A 223 -1.33 5.23 6.64
CA ILE A 223 -0.43 5.19 7.79
C ILE A 223 0.98 4.78 7.33
N ALA A 224 1.09 3.72 6.53
CA ALA A 224 2.37 3.31 5.96
C ALA A 224 3.00 4.42 5.11
N ARG A 225 2.18 5.13 4.33
CA ARG A 225 2.60 6.29 3.52
C ARG A 225 3.13 7.44 4.36
N HIS A 226 2.45 7.81 5.45
CA HIS A 226 2.82 8.94 6.30
C HIS A 226 4.06 8.66 7.16
N LEU A 227 4.25 7.42 7.59
CA LEU A 227 5.38 7.02 8.41
C LEU A 227 6.66 6.73 7.60
N SER A 228 6.63 6.81 6.29
CA SER A 228 7.79 6.59 5.42
C SER A 228 8.37 7.92 4.93
N ARG A 229 9.71 8.04 4.92
CA ARG A 229 10.41 9.22 4.37
C ARG A 229 10.24 9.31 2.85
N ILE A 230 10.27 8.15 2.18
CA ILE A 230 10.00 7.99 0.74
C ILE A 230 8.55 7.57 0.60
N SER A 231 7.79 8.23 -0.27
CA SER A 231 6.38 7.87 -0.48
C SER A 231 6.27 6.51 -1.18
N LEU A 232 5.51 5.60 -0.58
CA LEU A 232 5.37 4.21 -0.99
C LEU A 232 4.39 4.06 -2.14
N SER A 233 4.82 3.42 -3.22
CA SER A 233 3.96 2.92 -4.29
C SER A 233 3.21 1.69 -3.82
N SER A 234 1.94 1.58 -4.17
CA SER A 234 1.10 0.49 -3.67
C SER A 234 0.02 0.09 -4.67
N VAL A 235 -0.37 -1.17 -4.64
CA VAL A 235 -1.56 -1.65 -5.35
C VAL A 235 -2.77 -1.46 -4.45
N SER A 236 -3.77 -0.73 -4.93
CA SER A 236 -5.02 -0.54 -4.22
C SER A 236 -5.96 -1.71 -4.47
N GLN A 237 -6.40 -2.34 -3.40
CA GLN A 237 -7.39 -3.42 -3.45
C GLN A 237 -8.79 -2.86 -3.73
N GLY A 238 -9.70 -3.68 -4.23
CA GLY A 238 -11.09 -3.30 -4.46
C GLY A 238 -11.98 -3.40 -3.20
N CYS A 239 -11.45 -3.10 -2.01
CA CYS A 239 -12.13 -3.39 -0.73
C CYS A 239 -13.48 -2.68 -0.56
N VAL A 240 -13.61 -1.44 -1.02
CA VAL A 240 -14.89 -0.70 -0.99
C VAL A 240 -15.95 -1.42 -1.83
N GLU A 241 -15.59 -1.84 -3.05
CA GLU A 241 -16.48 -2.63 -3.90
C GLU A 241 -16.82 -3.99 -3.27
N MET A 242 -15.86 -4.61 -2.56
CA MET A 242 -16.12 -5.87 -1.83
C MET A 242 -17.18 -5.67 -0.74
N GLY A 243 -17.07 -4.62 0.06
CA GLY A 243 -18.04 -4.27 1.09
C GLY A 243 -19.43 -3.99 0.51
N TYR A 244 -19.49 -3.22 -0.56
CA TYR A 244 -20.73 -2.93 -1.28
C TYR A 244 -21.42 -4.21 -1.77
N ARG A 245 -20.67 -5.13 -2.39
CA ARG A 245 -21.18 -6.42 -2.87
C ARG A 245 -21.58 -7.36 -1.74
N ALA A 246 -20.83 -7.39 -0.65
CA ALA A 246 -21.17 -8.21 0.52
C ALA A 246 -22.49 -7.77 1.15
N ALA A 247 -22.69 -6.46 1.34
CA ALA A 247 -23.96 -5.91 1.83
C ALA A 247 -25.13 -6.23 0.87
N LYS A 248 -24.93 -6.09 -0.44
CA LYS A 248 -25.93 -6.46 -1.44
C LYS A 248 -26.29 -7.93 -1.40
N LEU A 249 -25.31 -8.82 -1.22
CA LEU A 249 -25.55 -10.26 -1.08
C LEU A 249 -26.37 -10.57 0.17
N LEU A 250 -26.00 -9.98 1.33
CA LEU A 250 -26.76 -10.18 2.57
C LEU A 250 -28.20 -9.66 2.43
N HIS A 251 -28.37 -8.46 1.88
CA HIS A 251 -29.70 -7.89 1.65
C HIS A 251 -30.60 -8.80 0.79
N ASN A 252 -30.04 -9.33 -0.29
CA ASN A 252 -30.80 -10.27 -1.14
C ASN A 252 -31.17 -11.56 -0.37
N ARG A 253 -30.26 -12.04 0.48
CA ARG A 253 -30.48 -13.27 1.25
C ARG A 253 -31.49 -13.10 2.38
N LEU A 254 -31.54 -11.93 3.01
CA LEU A 254 -32.54 -11.59 4.01
C LEU A 254 -33.95 -11.46 3.43
N ASN A 255 -34.07 -11.09 2.17
CA ASN A 255 -35.37 -10.91 1.50
C ASN A 255 -35.81 -12.13 0.66
N ASN A 256 -34.87 -12.97 0.22
CA ASN A 256 -35.15 -14.12 -0.62
C ASN A 256 -34.32 -15.30 -0.13
N ASP A 257 -34.99 -16.35 0.29
CA ASP A 257 -34.32 -17.58 0.73
C ASP A 257 -33.68 -18.29 -0.48
N SER A 258 -32.42 -17.92 -0.76
CA SER A 258 -31.64 -18.50 -1.87
C SER A 258 -30.54 -19.40 -1.29
N GLU A 259 -30.59 -20.68 -1.60
CA GLU A 259 -29.53 -21.65 -1.24
C GLU A 259 -28.22 -21.45 -2.00
N LYS A 260 -28.19 -20.57 -3.00
CA LYS A 260 -26.97 -20.32 -3.79
C LYS A 260 -25.86 -19.73 -2.95
N LEU A 261 -24.64 -20.26 -3.10
CA LEU A 261 -23.42 -19.78 -2.49
C LEU A 261 -22.54 -19.05 -3.55
N PRO A 262 -22.92 -17.83 -3.96
CA PRO A 262 -22.15 -17.11 -4.96
C PRO A 262 -20.76 -16.75 -4.44
N ARG A 263 -19.76 -16.85 -5.33
CA ARG A 263 -18.39 -16.42 -5.11
C ARG A 263 -18.08 -15.26 -6.06
N ILE A 264 -17.76 -14.12 -5.50
CA ILE A 264 -17.50 -12.91 -6.27
C ILE A 264 -16.03 -12.53 -6.09
N LEU A 265 -15.27 -12.55 -7.19
CA LEU A 265 -13.91 -12.03 -7.21
C LEU A 265 -13.95 -10.54 -7.56
N VAL A 266 -13.32 -9.72 -6.72
CA VAL A 266 -13.20 -8.29 -6.92
C VAL A 266 -11.75 -7.96 -7.32
N PRO A 267 -11.54 -7.40 -8.52
CA PRO A 267 -10.21 -7.05 -8.97
C PRO A 267 -9.67 -5.81 -8.23
N PRO A 268 -8.33 -5.60 -8.24
CA PRO A 268 -7.73 -4.37 -7.74
C PRO A 268 -8.19 -3.14 -8.55
N THR A 269 -8.16 -1.98 -7.90
CA THR A 269 -8.50 -0.70 -8.56
C THR A 269 -7.35 -0.11 -9.36
N GLY A 270 -6.10 -0.49 -9.04
CA GLY A 270 -4.91 -0.08 -9.79
C GLY A 270 -3.68 0.12 -8.93
N VAL A 271 -2.58 0.47 -9.59
CA VAL A 271 -1.32 0.85 -8.94
C VAL A 271 -1.31 2.36 -8.72
N ILE A 272 -1.03 2.76 -7.50
CA ILE A 272 -0.76 4.15 -7.15
C ILE A 272 0.75 4.32 -7.08
N GLU A 273 1.30 4.83 -8.18
CA GLU A 273 2.73 5.07 -8.30
C GLU A 273 3.18 6.25 -7.44
N ARG A 274 4.30 6.06 -6.73
CA ARG A 274 4.95 7.07 -5.91
C ARG A 274 6.48 6.92 -6.00
N GLN A 275 7.21 7.64 -5.13
CA GLN A 275 8.68 7.71 -5.17
C GLN A 275 9.38 6.34 -5.05
N SER A 276 8.83 5.39 -4.31
CA SER A 276 9.51 4.11 -4.06
C SER A 276 9.66 3.20 -5.29
N THR A 277 8.96 3.53 -6.39
CA THR A 277 9.13 2.90 -7.71
C THR A 277 9.34 3.90 -8.84
N ASP A 278 9.67 5.16 -8.54
CA ASP A 278 10.09 6.16 -9.54
C ASP A 278 11.51 5.84 -10.02
N TYR A 279 11.70 4.57 -10.41
CA TYR A 279 12.95 4.05 -10.92
C TYR A 279 13.16 4.46 -12.37
N GLN A 280 14.33 4.99 -12.63
CA GLN A 280 14.84 5.20 -13.98
C GLN A 280 16.14 4.41 -14.06
N SER A 281 16.31 3.60 -15.08
CA SER A 281 17.47 2.73 -15.25
C SER A 281 18.78 3.52 -15.29
N LEU A 282 19.27 3.95 -14.14
CA LEU A 282 20.56 4.63 -14.00
C LEU A 282 21.68 3.59 -14.00
N ARG A 283 22.74 3.85 -14.74
CA ARG A 283 23.89 2.96 -14.88
C ARG A 283 25.15 3.49 -14.21
N ASP A 284 25.28 4.81 -14.11
CA ASP A 284 26.45 5.44 -13.51
C ASP A 284 26.34 5.44 -11.97
N PRO A 285 27.25 4.73 -11.25
CA PRO A 285 27.20 4.65 -9.78
C PRO A 285 27.37 6.01 -9.09
N PHE A 286 28.04 6.97 -9.69
CA PHE A 286 28.16 8.32 -9.13
C PHE A 286 26.86 9.11 -9.26
N VAL A 287 26.13 8.92 -10.36
CA VAL A 287 24.80 9.52 -10.53
C VAL A 287 23.81 8.88 -9.54
N ILE A 288 23.86 7.58 -9.32
CA ILE A 288 23.05 6.88 -8.31
C ILE A 288 23.32 7.45 -6.91
N GLN A 289 24.60 7.63 -6.53
CA GLN A 289 24.98 8.23 -5.24
C GLN A 289 24.49 9.68 -5.12
N ALA A 290 24.65 10.47 -6.18
CA ALA A 290 24.15 11.85 -6.22
C ALA A 290 22.64 11.92 -6.02
N MET A 291 21.88 11.07 -6.71
CA MET A 291 20.43 10.98 -6.59
C MET A 291 20.01 10.60 -5.16
N GLN A 292 20.69 9.61 -4.55
CA GLN A 292 20.43 9.21 -3.17
C GLN A 292 20.63 10.39 -2.22
N PHE A 293 21.76 11.09 -2.32
CA PHE A 293 22.05 12.24 -1.48
C PHE A 293 21.04 13.39 -1.66
N ILE A 294 20.66 13.67 -2.91
CA ILE A 294 19.66 14.71 -3.22
C ILE A 294 18.32 14.37 -2.60
N ARG A 295 17.81 13.14 -2.77
CA ARG A 295 16.51 12.71 -2.21
C ARG A 295 16.46 12.80 -0.69
N GLN A 296 17.56 12.46 -0.02
CA GLN A 296 17.63 12.51 1.43
C GLN A 296 17.77 13.95 1.98
N ASN A 297 18.43 14.85 1.25
CA ASN A 297 18.89 16.12 1.80
C ASN A 297 18.34 17.38 1.09
N ALA A 298 17.64 17.27 -0.04
CA ALA A 298 17.16 18.43 -0.80
C ALA A 298 16.37 19.43 0.06
N THR A 299 15.56 18.90 1.00
CA THR A 299 14.73 19.72 1.91
C THR A 299 15.55 20.47 2.96
N LEU A 300 16.81 20.11 3.17
CA LEU A 300 17.74 20.83 4.06
C LEU A 300 18.41 22.04 3.39
N GLY A 301 18.02 22.35 2.16
CA GLY A 301 18.53 23.51 1.43
C GLY A 301 19.93 23.30 0.82
N ILE A 302 20.29 22.05 0.53
CA ILE A 302 21.58 21.71 -0.08
C ILE A 302 21.82 22.44 -1.41
N LYS A 303 23.09 22.59 -1.75
CA LYS A 303 23.61 23.11 -3.00
C LYS A 303 24.36 22.02 -3.76
N VAL A 304 24.65 22.28 -5.05
CA VAL A 304 25.39 21.37 -5.93
C VAL A 304 26.73 20.95 -5.34
N GLU A 305 27.44 21.89 -4.68
CA GLU A 305 28.74 21.66 -4.05
C GLU A 305 28.68 20.53 -3.01
N GLN A 306 27.64 20.48 -2.19
CA GLN A 306 27.46 19.43 -1.19
C GLN A 306 27.19 18.06 -1.82
N VAL A 307 26.52 18.04 -2.99
CA VAL A 307 26.33 16.80 -3.76
C VAL A 307 27.66 16.30 -4.32
N THR A 308 28.46 17.21 -4.90
CA THR A 308 29.78 16.86 -5.46
C THR A 308 30.75 16.39 -4.39
N ASP A 309 30.74 17.04 -3.21
CA ASP A 309 31.56 16.64 -2.06
C ASP A 309 31.18 15.25 -1.56
N TYR A 310 29.88 14.96 -1.44
CA TYR A 310 29.40 13.64 -1.02
C TYR A 310 29.80 12.53 -1.99
N VAL A 311 29.69 12.79 -3.28
CA VAL A 311 30.05 11.84 -4.34
C VAL A 311 31.57 11.70 -4.51
N GLY A 312 32.34 12.66 -4.00
CA GLY A 312 33.81 12.70 -4.15
C GLY A 312 34.24 13.03 -5.60
N MET A 313 33.43 13.79 -6.33
CA MET A 313 33.69 14.13 -7.74
C MET A 313 33.54 15.63 -7.98
N SER A 314 34.39 16.21 -8.85
CA SER A 314 34.24 17.62 -9.24
C SER A 314 32.95 17.87 -10.00
N ARG A 315 32.41 19.08 -9.89
CA ARG A 315 31.20 19.48 -10.62
C ARG A 315 31.34 19.30 -12.13
N SER A 316 32.49 19.63 -12.70
CA SER A 316 32.77 19.46 -14.11
C SER A 316 32.72 18.02 -14.60
N ASN A 317 32.97 17.07 -13.71
CA ASN A 317 32.90 15.62 -14.01
C ASN A 317 31.53 15.02 -13.73
N LEU A 318 30.84 15.46 -12.67
CA LEU A 318 29.53 14.93 -12.30
C LEU A 318 28.41 15.43 -13.21
N GLU A 319 28.36 16.74 -13.53
CA GLU A 319 27.28 17.35 -14.31
C GLU A 319 27.06 16.68 -15.70
N PRO A 320 28.10 16.43 -16.54
CA PRO A 320 27.88 15.75 -17.81
C PRO A 320 27.30 14.34 -17.67
N ARG A 321 27.77 13.58 -16.68
CA ARG A 321 27.27 12.23 -16.37
C ARG A 321 25.80 12.29 -15.90
N PHE A 322 25.51 13.24 -15.03
CA PHE A 322 24.16 13.45 -14.51
C PHE A 322 23.18 13.85 -15.62
N VAL A 323 23.58 14.77 -16.50
CA VAL A 323 22.77 15.17 -17.66
C VAL A 323 22.58 14.02 -18.65
N ALA A 324 23.61 13.20 -18.90
CA ALA A 324 23.51 12.05 -19.79
C ALA A 324 22.47 11.00 -19.28
N GLU A 325 22.40 10.81 -17.96
CA GLU A 325 21.48 9.82 -17.34
C GLU A 325 20.10 10.39 -17.01
N ARG A 326 20.02 11.69 -16.62
CA ARG A 326 18.80 12.33 -16.13
C ARG A 326 18.16 13.32 -17.09
N GLY A 327 18.87 13.73 -18.14
CA GLY A 327 18.40 14.74 -19.09
C GLY A 327 18.43 16.18 -18.55
N HIS A 328 18.87 16.40 -17.31
CA HIS A 328 18.93 17.71 -16.66
C HIS A 328 20.04 17.77 -15.61
N THR A 329 20.33 18.97 -15.09
CA THR A 329 21.44 19.20 -14.16
C THR A 329 21.13 18.78 -12.72
N VAL A 330 22.16 18.59 -11.90
CA VAL A 330 22.06 18.34 -10.44
C VAL A 330 21.23 19.42 -9.76
N HIS A 331 21.43 20.68 -10.14
CA HIS A 331 20.66 21.81 -9.58
C HIS A 331 19.15 21.68 -9.86
N VAL A 332 18.78 21.30 -11.07
CA VAL A 332 17.36 21.08 -11.45
C VAL A 332 16.76 19.92 -10.66
N GLU A 333 17.51 18.84 -10.44
CA GLU A 333 17.04 17.71 -9.63
C GLU A 333 16.78 18.11 -8.17
N ILE A 334 17.68 18.87 -7.54
CA ILE A 334 17.47 19.42 -6.18
C ILE A 334 16.15 20.22 -6.14
N HIS A 335 15.89 21.04 -7.15
CA HIS A 335 14.63 21.80 -7.24
C HIS A 335 13.41 20.91 -7.42
N ASN A 336 13.50 19.88 -8.25
CA ASN A 336 12.42 18.93 -8.49
C ASN A 336 12.06 18.18 -7.20
N GLU A 337 13.05 17.78 -6.38
CA GLU A 337 12.78 17.12 -5.10
C GLU A 337 12.09 18.05 -4.09
N LYS A 338 12.49 19.32 -4.03
CA LYS A 338 11.81 20.32 -3.19
C LYS A 338 10.36 20.51 -3.64
N LEU A 339 10.13 20.59 -4.96
CA LEU A 339 8.80 20.75 -5.51
C LEU A 339 7.91 19.51 -5.23
N ARG A 340 8.44 18.30 -5.46
CA ARG A 340 7.73 17.04 -5.11
C ARG A 340 7.33 17.01 -3.64
N ARG A 341 8.23 17.43 -2.75
CA ARG A 341 7.93 17.49 -1.30
C ARG A 341 6.83 18.49 -1.00
N ALA A 342 6.89 19.69 -1.58
CA ALA A 342 5.87 20.72 -1.37
C ALA A 342 4.50 20.28 -1.88
N CYS A 343 4.43 19.73 -3.09
CA CYS A 343 3.19 19.17 -3.65
C CYS A 343 2.58 18.11 -2.73
N ARG A 344 3.41 17.17 -2.24
CA ARG A 344 2.95 16.13 -1.32
C ARG A 344 2.36 16.73 -0.04
N LEU A 345 3.05 17.68 0.60
CA LEU A 345 2.56 18.30 1.84
C LEU A 345 1.28 19.11 1.61
N LEU A 346 1.13 19.76 0.46
CA LEU A 346 -0.09 20.46 0.09
C LEU A 346 -1.28 19.51 -0.09
N GLN A 347 -1.04 18.32 -0.65
CA GLN A 347 -2.07 17.33 -0.91
C GLN A 347 -2.49 16.55 0.34
N THR A 348 -1.58 16.34 1.29
CA THR A 348 -1.78 15.37 2.37
C THR A 348 -1.86 15.99 3.76
N THR A 349 -1.69 17.30 3.90
CA THR A 349 -1.69 17.98 5.20
C THR A 349 -2.42 19.31 5.15
N GLN A 350 -2.89 19.76 6.31
CA GLN A 350 -3.43 21.11 6.50
C GLN A 350 -2.37 22.12 6.97
N THR A 351 -1.10 21.74 6.91
CA THR A 351 0.06 22.59 7.27
C THR A 351 0.03 23.90 6.47
N SER A 352 0.40 25.01 7.10
CA SER A 352 0.40 26.32 6.45
C SER A 352 1.37 26.37 5.28
N THR A 353 1.06 27.15 4.22
CA THR A 353 1.96 27.30 3.05
C THR A 353 3.33 27.89 3.44
N LYS A 354 3.39 28.71 4.49
CA LYS A 354 4.66 29.23 5.03
C LYS A 354 5.53 28.11 5.61
N GLU A 355 4.94 27.25 6.39
CA GLU A 355 5.61 26.12 7.01
C GLU A 355 6.00 25.06 5.95
N ILE A 356 5.13 24.81 4.95
CA ILE A 356 5.45 23.92 3.84
C ILE A 356 6.67 24.44 3.05
N ALA A 357 6.80 25.75 2.85
CA ALA A 357 7.98 26.30 2.21
C ALA A 357 9.26 25.96 2.98
N GLN A 358 9.24 26.07 4.31
CA GLN A 358 10.37 25.70 5.18
C GLN A 358 10.65 24.18 5.15
N LEU A 359 9.61 23.36 5.33
CA LEU A 359 9.71 21.89 5.35
C LEU A 359 10.14 21.29 4.00
N SER A 360 10.00 22.06 2.92
CA SER A 360 10.42 21.67 1.58
C SER A 360 11.76 22.26 1.17
N GLY A 361 12.43 22.98 2.07
CA GLY A 361 13.77 23.57 1.84
C GLY A 361 13.79 24.78 0.91
N TYR A 362 12.67 25.50 0.79
CA TYR A 362 12.65 26.77 0.07
C TYR A 362 13.20 27.91 0.94
N PRO A 363 13.97 28.86 0.34
CA PRO A 363 14.54 29.98 1.09
C PRO A 363 13.48 30.95 1.59
N SER A 364 12.32 31.02 0.94
CA SER A 364 11.20 31.86 1.35
C SER A 364 9.88 31.34 0.75
N ILE A 365 8.76 31.76 1.37
CA ILE A 365 7.42 31.47 0.85
C ILE A 365 7.21 32.10 -0.55
N GLN A 366 7.74 33.31 -0.77
CA GLN A 366 7.65 34.00 -2.07
C GLN A 366 8.32 33.21 -3.17
N TYR A 367 9.49 32.62 -2.87
CA TYR A 367 10.19 31.77 -3.83
C TYR A 367 9.37 30.51 -4.18
N MET A 368 8.77 29.87 -3.20
CA MET A 368 7.87 28.73 -3.43
C MET A 368 6.68 29.13 -4.33
N TYR A 369 6.06 30.29 -4.06
CA TYR A 369 4.97 30.80 -4.90
C TYR A 369 5.40 31.00 -6.34
N ALA A 370 6.58 31.59 -6.57
CA ALA A 370 7.14 31.78 -7.92
C ALA A 370 7.37 30.44 -8.64
N VAL A 371 7.88 29.44 -7.91
CA VAL A 371 8.09 28.07 -8.44
C VAL A 371 6.75 27.44 -8.85
N PHE A 372 5.75 27.49 -7.98
CA PHE A 372 4.41 26.93 -8.28
C PHE A 372 3.75 27.63 -9.47
N LYS A 373 3.86 28.98 -9.54
CA LYS A 373 3.33 29.73 -10.66
C LYS A 373 4.01 29.34 -11.98
N LYS A 374 5.33 29.12 -11.94
CA LYS A 374 6.12 28.71 -13.12
C LYS A 374 5.77 27.28 -13.59
N HIS A 375 5.61 26.33 -12.66
CA HIS A 375 5.44 24.92 -13.02
C HIS A 375 3.98 24.51 -13.26
N PHE A 376 3.04 25.08 -12.49
CA PHE A 376 1.63 24.68 -12.52
C PHE A 376 0.69 25.81 -12.98
N ASN A 377 1.21 27.03 -13.20
CA ASN A 377 0.42 28.24 -13.42
C ASN A 377 -0.58 28.56 -12.29
N GLN A 378 -0.34 28.02 -11.10
CA GLN A 378 -1.18 28.12 -9.91
C GLN A 378 -0.37 28.59 -8.70
N THR A 379 -1.07 29.13 -7.68
CA THR A 379 -0.46 29.33 -6.36
C THR A 379 -0.48 28.02 -5.56
N PRO A 380 0.39 27.84 -4.54
CA PRO A 380 0.32 26.68 -3.64
C PRO A 380 -1.06 26.47 -2.99
N LYS A 381 -1.77 27.57 -2.70
CA LYS A 381 -3.13 27.50 -2.14
C LYS A 381 -4.14 26.93 -3.15
N GLN A 382 -4.12 27.42 -4.40
CA GLN A 382 -4.95 26.88 -5.48
C GLN A 382 -4.64 25.42 -5.78
N TYR A 383 -3.34 25.07 -5.76
CA TYR A 383 -2.91 23.68 -5.94
C TYR A 383 -3.48 22.76 -4.84
N ARG A 384 -3.51 23.21 -3.59
CA ARG A 384 -4.15 22.48 -2.48
C ARG A 384 -5.65 22.33 -2.68
N GLU A 385 -6.35 23.41 -3.07
CA GLU A 385 -7.80 23.40 -3.28
C GLU A 385 -8.20 22.41 -4.39
N GLU A 386 -7.37 22.24 -5.39
CA GLU A 386 -7.64 21.36 -6.53
C GLU A 386 -7.21 19.90 -6.29
N HIS A 387 -6.13 19.68 -5.52
CA HIS A 387 -5.49 18.36 -5.36
C HIS A 387 -5.43 17.88 -3.90
N GLY A 388 -5.82 18.69 -2.93
CA GLY A 388 -5.85 18.31 -1.51
C GLY A 388 -7.02 17.38 -1.17
N GLN A 389 -6.77 16.53 -0.19
CA GLN A 389 -7.78 15.63 0.41
C GLN A 389 -8.45 16.28 1.61
#